data_c4da105fa3d7f41873606351735cc576
#
_entry.id   c4da105fa3d7f41873606351735cc576
#
_cell.length_a   1.000
_cell.length_b   1.000
_cell.length_c   1.000
_cell.angle_alpha   90.00
_cell.angle_beta   90.00
_cell.angle_gamma   90.00
#
_symmetry.space_group_name_H-M   'P 1'
#
loop_
_entity.id
_entity.type
_entity.pdbx_description
1 polymer ?
#
loop_
_entity_poly.entity_id
_entity_poly.type
_entity_poly.pdbx_seq_one_letter_code
_entity_poly.pdbx_strand_id
1 'polypeptide(L)'
;MLSDTNLITFKAIINFVNDLNSLFGEFQHSLKLYHHLITKTTFAHDKPILKHIEAFTAFCVSNQEAIMNKDKNRLNQDNIQYSERVYINLHKLFFPTTVRSKVMDVETEEAIWKHLIYLSARTNPNEGALRLLKTVIESKSESKRGESKSGGINVNIPGEGKE
;
A
#
# COMPACT_ATOMS: atom_id res chain seq x y z
N MET A 1 9.83 -10.79 20.19
CA MET A 1 9.88 -11.41 18.88
C MET A 1 8.67 -11.05 18.05
N LEU A 2 8.89 -10.75 16.78
CA LEU A 2 7.78 -10.37 15.90
C LEU A 2 6.94 -11.57 15.51
N SER A 3 5.64 -11.33 15.38
CA SER A 3 4.74 -12.35 14.89
C SER A 3 4.90 -12.48 13.36
N ASP A 4 4.43 -13.60 12.82
CA ASP A 4 4.42 -13.78 11.37
C ASP A 4 3.56 -12.72 10.70
N THR A 5 2.46 -12.33 11.36
CA THR A 5 1.58 -11.29 10.85
C THR A 5 2.33 -9.98 10.69
N ASN A 6 3.13 -9.60 11.68
CA ASN A 6 3.91 -8.36 11.61
C ASN A 6 4.96 -8.42 10.51
N LEU A 7 5.59 -9.58 10.31
CA LEU A 7 6.57 -9.72 9.24
C LEU A 7 5.93 -9.60 7.88
N ILE A 8 4.76 -10.20 7.69
CA ILE A 8 4.03 -10.09 6.44
C ILE A 8 3.63 -8.64 6.18
N THR A 9 3.17 -7.96 7.21
CA THR A 9 2.79 -6.55 7.10
C THR A 9 4.01 -5.70 6.72
N PHE A 10 5.13 -5.95 7.37
CA PHE A 10 6.35 -5.20 7.06
C PHE A 10 6.80 -5.42 5.62
N LYS A 11 6.73 -6.64 5.13
CA LYS A 11 7.08 -6.93 3.74
C LYS A 11 6.16 -6.19 2.77
N ALA A 12 4.88 -6.10 3.11
CA ALA A 12 3.93 -5.35 2.29
C ALA A 12 4.29 -3.86 2.27
N ILE A 13 4.74 -3.33 3.40
CA ILE A 13 5.17 -1.94 3.48
C ILE A 13 6.39 -1.73 2.60
N ILE A 14 7.35 -2.64 2.66
CA ILE A 14 8.55 -2.55 1.81
C ILE A 14 8.15 -2.50 0.34
N ASN A 15 7.26 -3.38 -0.07
CA ASN A 15 6.81 -3.42 -1.46
C ASN A 15 6.17 -2.12 -1.89
N PHE A 16 5.34 -1.55 -1.02
CA PHE A 16 4.68 -0.29 -1.32
C PHE A 16 5.70 0.85 -1.44
N VAL A 17 6.62 0.94 -0.49
CA VAL A 17 7.64 1.99 -0.51
C VAL A 17 8.53 1.85 -1.74
N ASN A 18 8.89 0.62 -2.10
CA ASN A 18 9.68 0.37 -3.30
C ASN A 18 8.97 0.88 -4.55
N ASP A 19 7.68 0.55 -4.68
CA ASP A 19 6.91 0.98 -5.84
C ASP A 19 6.79 2.50 -5.89
N LEU A 20 6.48 3.12 -4.75
CA LEU A 20 6.37 4.58 -4.70
C LEU A 20 7.69 5.25 -5.06
N ASN A 21 8.78 4.76 -4.50
CA ASN A 21 10.09 5.35 -4.78
C ASN A 21 10.48 5.19 -6.24
N SER A 22 10.15 4.05 -6.82
CA SER A 22 10.45 3.80 -8.23
C SER A 22 9.75 4.81 -9.13
N LEU A 23 8.52 5.19 -8.76
CA LEU A 23 7.72 6.10 -9.57
C LEU A 23 7.93 7.57 -9.21
N PHE A 24 8.12 7.87 -7.93
CA PHE A 24 8.08 9.25 -7.45
C PHE A 24 9.27 9.67 -6.61
N GLY A 25 10.28 8.81 -6.46
CA GLY A 25 11.41 9.12 -5.59
C GLY A 25 12.16 10.38 -5.97
N GLU A 26 12.19 10.71 -7.26
CA GLU A 26 12.87 11.89 -7.73
C GLU A 26 12.08 13.17 -7.48
N PHE A 27 10.80 13.05 -7.19
CA PHE A 27 9.91 14.18 -7.01
C PHE A 27 9.60 14.47 -5.55
N GLN A 28 9.98 13.58 -4.65
CA GLN A 28 9.76 13.78 -3.24
C GLN A 28 10.95 13.26 -2.45
N HIS A 29 11.75 14.19 -1.95
CA HIS A 29 12.99 13.83 -1.25
C HIS A 29 12.74 13.00 0.00
N SER A 30 11.68 13.33 0.74
CA SER A 30 11.36 12.59 1.96
C SER A 30 11.02 11.14 1.66
N LEU A 31 10.36 10.87 0.53
CA LEU A 31 10.08 9.51 0.10
C LEU A 31 11.38 8.76 -0.21
N LYS A 32 12.30 9.42 -0.85
CA LYS A 32 13.59 8.81 -1.17
C LYS A 32 14.35 8.46 0.10
N LEU A 33 14.30 9.33 1.11
CA LEU A 33 14.91 9.07 2.41
C LEU A 33 14.23 7.90 3.10
N TYR A 34 12.91 7.83 3.04
CA TYR A 34 12.18 6.72 3.65
C TYR A 34 12.57 5.39 2.99
N HIS A 35 12.64 5.39 1.67
CA HIS A 35 13.05 4.20 0.94
C HIS A 35 14.44 3.75 1.35
N HIS A 36 15.36 4.69 1.44
CA HIS A 36 16.74 4.39 1.84
C HIS A 36 16.77 3.76 3.24
N LEU A 37 16.01 4.32 4.16
CA LEU A 37 15.96 3.81 5.53
C LEU A 37 15.37 2.42 5.59
N ILE A 38 14.22 2.22 4.93
CA ILE A 38 13.51 0.96 5.07
C ILE A 38 14.29 -0.20 4.42
N THR A 39 15.03 0.08 3.36
CA THR A 39 15.84 -0.96 2.73
C THR A 39 17.00 -1.40 3.60
N LYS A 40 17.39 -0.56 4.56
CA LYS A 40 18.44 -0.91 5.51
C LYS A 40 17.91 -1.52 6.81
N THR A 41 16.59 -1.53 6.98
CA THR A 41 15.98 -2.13 8.15
C THR A 41 16.08 -3.65 8.02
N THR A 42 16.70 -4.27 9.00
CA THR A 42 16.91 -5.72 8.97
C THR A 42 15.84 -6.44 9.77
N PHE A 43 15.61 -7.69 9.43
CA PHE A 43 14.64 -8.51 10.16
C PHE A 43 15.16 -8.94 11.53
N ALA A 44 16.42 -8.60 11.83
CA ALA A 44 17.02 -8.94 13.12
C ALA A 44 16.58 -8.01 14.24
N HIS A 45 16.02 -6.85 13.91
CA HIS A 45 15.66 -5.86 14.92
C HIS A 45 14.16 -5.55 14.86
N ASP A 46 13.44 -5.96 15.89
CA ASP A 46 11.99 -5.81 15.95
C ASP A 46 11.55 -4.35 16.04
N LYS A 47 12.30 -3.54 16.77
CA LYS A 47 11.87 -2.18 17.08
C LYS A 47 11.66 -1.29 15.84
N PRO A 48 12.61 -1.23 14.92
CA PRO A 48 12.38 -0.44 13.69
C PRO A 48 11.23 -0.97 12.86
N ILE A 49 11.08 -2.29 12.80
CA ILE A 49 9.99 -2.90 12.05
C ILE A 49 8.64 -2.48 12.62
N LEU A 50 8.49 -2.56 13.94
CA LEU A 50 7.26 -2.15 14.60
C LEU A 50 7.00 -0.66 14.41
N LYS A 51 8.04 0.15 14.36
CA LYS A 51 7.90 1.58 14.14
C LYS A 51 7.35 1.89 12.76
N HIS A 52 7.80 1.15 11.74
CA HIS A 52 7.24 1.28 10.39
C HIS A 52 5.77 0.88 10.37
N ILE A 53 5.44 -0.22 11.04
CA ILE A 53 4.06 -0.69 11.09
C ILE A 53 3.19 0.35 11.79
N GLU A 54 3.67 0.96 12.87
CA GLU A 54 2.93 2.00 13.57
C GLU A 54 2.66 3.20 12.68
N ALA A 55 3.67 3.61 11.91
CA ALA A 55 3.52 4.76 11.03
C ALA A 55 2.44 4.52 9.99
N PHE A 56 2.44 3.34 9.39
CA PHE A 56 1.44 3.02 8.37
C PHE A 56 0.08 2.76 8.97
N THR A 57 0.03 2.18 10.17
CA THR A 57 -1.25 1.98 10.87
C THR A 57 -1.92 3.32 11.16
N ALA A 58 -1.15 4.28 11.68
CA ALA A 58 -1.70 5.60 11.99
C ALA A 58 -2.26 6.26 10.72
N PHE A 59 -1.54 6.15 9.62
CA PHE A 59 -2.00 6.72 8.36
C PHE A 59 -3.28 6.04 7.88
N CYS A 60 -3.32 4.72 7.93
CA CYS A 60 -4.49 3.99 7.44
C CYS A 60 -5.73 4.26 8.29
N VAL A 61 -5.55 4.37 9.61
CA VAL A 61 -6.67 4.71 10.50
C VAL A 61 -7.17 6.12 10.20
N SER A 62 -6.25 7.05 10.06
CA SER A 62 -6.58 8.46 9.83
C SER A 62 -7.26 8.66 8.47
N ASN A 63 -6.96 7.83 7.50
CA ASN A 63 -7.48 7.97 6.13
C ASN A 63 -8.39 6.81 5.73
N GLN A 64 -9.03 6.19 6.70
CA GLN A 64 -9.86 5.01 6.45
C GLN A 64 -10.91 5.25 5.38
N GLU A 65 -11.62 6.37 5.46
CA GLU A 65 -12.67 6.65 4.50
C GLU A 65 -12.14 6.86 3.09
N ALA A 66 -11.03 7.57 2.99
CA ALA A 66 -10.40 7.80 1.68
C ALA A 66 -10.00 6.47 1.05
N ILE A 67 -9.42 5.59 1.84
CA ILE A 67 -8.94 4.29 1.34
C ILE A 67 -10.10 3.41 0.92
N MET A 68 -11.14 3.35 1.74
CA MET A 68 -12.27 2.48 1.46
C MET A 68 -13.06 2.92 0.25
N ASN A 69 -13.03 4.20 -0.07
CA ASN A 69 -13.74 4.74 -1.23
C ASN A 69 -12.81 5.01 -2.41
N LYS A 70 -11.53 4.76 -2.25
CA LYS A 70 -10.50 5.07 -3.24
C LYS A 70 -10.66 6.51 -3.71
N ASP A 71 -10.82 7.42 -2.76
CA ASP A 71 -11.14 8.82 -3.02
C ASP A 71 -10.02 9.72 -2.53
N LYS A 72 -9.19 10.17 -3.46
CA LYS A 72 -8.04 11.00 -3.11
C LYS A 72 -8.45 12.33 -2.53
N ASN A 73 -9.66 12.79 -2.82
CA ASN A 73 -10.14 14.06 -2.31
C ASN A 73 -10.45 14.00 -0.81
N ARG A 74 -10.60 12.81 -0.26
CA ARG A 74 -10.80 12.63 1.18
C ARG A 74 -9.49 12.36 1.91
N LEU A 75 -8.40 12.23 1.18
CA LEU A 75 -7.09 11.97 1.76
C LEU A 75 -6.62 13.22 2.49
N ASN A 76 -6.23 13.09 3.76
CA ASN A 76 -5.73 14.25 4.48
C ASN A 76 -4.26 14.49 4.12
N GLN A 77 -3.70 15.57 4.63
CA GLN A 77 -2.33 15.96 4.28
C GLN A 77 -1.30 15.44 5.27
N ASP A 78 -1.71 14.56 6.18
CA ASP A 78 -0.80 13.99 7.14
C ASP A 78 0.20 13.08 6.46
N ASN A 79 1.40 13.08 7.01
CA ASN A 79 2.45 12.20 6.51
C ASN A 79 2.33 10.81 7.08
N ILE A 80 2.87 9.83 6.33
CA ILE A 80 3.21 8.55 6.93
C ILE A 80 4.54 8.81 7.62
N GLN A 81 4.50 8.98 8.93
CA GLN A 81 5.62 9.56 9.67
C GLN A 81 6.39 8.51 10.45
N TYR A 82 7.60 8.22 10.02
CA TYR A 82 8.50 7.34 10.76
C TYR A 82 9.30 8.14 11.78
N SER A 83 9.83 9.28 11.36
CA SER A 83 10.60 10.18 12.23
C SER A 83 10.47 11.58 11.67
N GLU A 84 11.13 12.52 12.32
CA GLU A 84 11.03 13.92 11.92
C GLU A 84 11.39 14.14 10.44
N ARG A 85 12.39 13.44 9.96
CA ARG A 85 12.88 13.65 8.60
C ARG A 85 12.53 12.51 7.64
N VAL A 86 12.02 11.42 8.16
CA VAL A 86 11.74 10.23 7.37
C VAL A 86 10.24 10.01 7.32
N TYR A 87 9.62 10.41 6.23
CA TYR A 87 8.17 10.35 6.08
C TYR A 87 7.80 10.30 4.60
N ILE A 88 6.56 9.94 4.34
CA ILE A 88 6.00 9.97 2.99
C ILE A 88 4.76 10.85 3.03
N ASN A 89 4.68 11.83 2.14
CA ASN A 89 3.48 12.64 2.01
C ASN A 89 2.73 12.17 0.77
N LEU A 90 1.77 11.29 1.00
CA LEU A 90 1.03 10.68 -0.09
C LEU A 90 0.12 11.68 -0.79
N HIS A 91 -0.44 12.62 -0.03
CA HIS A 91 -1.30 13.65 -0.61
C HIS A 91 -0.59 14.43 -1.71
N LYS A 92 0.68 14.76 -1.49
CA LYS A 92 1.45 15.50 -2.49
C LYS A 92 1.72 14.69 -3.74
N LEU A 93 1.70 13.37 -3.64
CA LEU A 93 1.88 12.54 -4.83
C LEU A 93 0.62 12.55 -5.68
N PHE A 94 -0.55 12.57 -5.04
CA PHE A 94 -1.82 12.68 -5.76
C PHE A 94 -2.06 14.08 -6.29
N PHE A 95 -1.60 15.10 -5.57
CA PHE A 95 -1.84 16.50 -5.92
C PHE A 95 -0.51 17.25 -5.99
N PRO A 96 0.30 16.99 -7.03
CA PRO A 96 1.61 17.65 -7.14
C PRO A 96 1.45 19.15 -7.31
N THR A 97 2.33 19.89 -6.64
CA THR A 97 2.27 21.35 -6.61
C THR A 97 3.32 22.02 -7.50
N THR A 98 4.24 21.24 -8.09
CA THR A 98 5.29 21.81 -8.93
C THR A 98 5.14 21.31 -10.35
N VAL A 99 5.61 22.12 -11.29
CA VAL A 99 5.54 21.78 -12.71
C VAL A 99 6.33 20.53 -13.04
N ARG A 100 7.39 20.28 -12.29
CA ARG A 100 8.25 19.14 -12.53
C ARG A 100 7.73 17.84 -11.94
N SER A 101 6.73 17.92 -11.10
CA SER A 101 6.18 16.73 -10.46
C SER A 101 5.47 15.89 -11.49
N LYS A 102 5.61 14.58 -11.33
CA LYS A 102 4.95 13.63 -12.22
C LYS A 102 3.46 13.60 -11.91
N VAL A 103 2.65 13.73 -12.95
CA VAL A 103 1.21 13.59 -12.81
C VAL A 103 0.88 12.11 -12.75
N MET A 104 0.07 11.73 -11.77
CA MET A 104 -0.26 10.34 -11.57
C MET A 104 -1.34 9.90 -12.57
N ASP A 105 -1.05 8.83 -13.31
CA ASP A 105 -2.05 8.30 -14.23
C ASP A 105 -3.00 7.33 -13.51
N VAL A 106 -4.05 6.91 -14.20
CA VAL A 106 -5.10 6.10 -13.60
C VAL A 106 -4.55 4.75 -13.11
N GLU A 107 -3.68 4.15 -13.89
CA GLU A 107 -3.12 2.85 -13.52
C GLU A 107 -2.26 2.94 -12.26
N THR A 108 -1.45 3.99 -12.17
CA THR A 108 -0.62 4.21 -10.99
C THR A 108 -1.48 4.48 -9.77
N GLU A 109 -2.51 5.31 -9.95
CA GLU A 109 -3.42 5.63 -8.85
C GLU A 109 -4.11 4.37 -8.35
N GLU A 110 -4.56 3.52 -9.26
CA GLU A 110 -5.22 2.28 -8.90
C GLU A 110 -4.28 1.35 -8.14
N ALA A 111 -3.01 1.28 -8.57
CA ALA A 111 -2.02 0.45 -7.89
C ALA A 111 -1.78 0.93 -6.47
N ILE A 112 -1.74 2.23 -6.27
CA ILE A 112 -1.55 2.79 -4.92
C ILE A 112 -2.73 2.44 -4.03
N TRP A 113 -3.95 2.55 -4.55
CA TRP A 113 -5.13 2.18 -3.76
C TRP A 113 -5.11 0.71 -3.37
N LYS A 114 -4.67 -0.17 -4.26
CA LYS A 114 -4.57 -1.59 -3.94
C LYS A 114 -3.59 -1.83 -2.81
N HIS A 115 -2.43 -1.17 -2.84
CA HIS A 115 -1.48 -1.27 -1.73
C HIS A 115 -2.11 -0.80 -0.42
N LEU A 116 -2.80 0.35 -0.47
CA LEU A 116 -3.38 0.93 0.74
C LEU A 116 -4.52 0.07 1.28
N ILE A 117 -5.33 -0.51 0.41
CA ILE A 117 -6.40 -1.40 0.83
C ILE A 117 -5.82 -2.63 1.53
N TYR A 118 -4.77 -3.20 0.94
CA TYR A 118 -4.12 -4.35 1.55
C TYR A 118 -3.54 -4.00 2.92
N LEU A 119 -2.80 -2.89 2.99
CA LEU A 119 -2.19 -2.46 4.24
C LEU A 119 -3.25 -2.11 5.28
N SER A 120 -4.33 -1.47 4.88
CA SER A 120 -5.40 -1.13 5.80
C SER A 120 -6.03 -2.39 6.39
N ALA A 121 -6.23 -3.41 5.56
CA ALA A 121 -6.78 -4.68 6.05
C ALA A 121 -5.83 -5.36 7.03
N ARG A 122 -4.52 -5.17 6.87
CA ARG A 122 -3.53 -5.78 7.76
C ARG A 122 -3.31 -4.98 9.04
N THR A 123 -3.37 -3.65 8.95
CA THR A 123 -3.02 -2.79 10.08
C THR A 123 -4.23 -2.28 10.84
N ASN A 124 -5.38 -2.22 10.19
CA ASN A 124 -6.61 -1.71 10.78
C ASN A 124 -7.76 -2.57 10.28
N PRO A 125 -7.78 -3.87 10.62
CA PRO A 125 -8.79 -4.77 10.10
C PRO A 125 -10.18 -4.40 10.62
N ASN A 126 -11.12 -4.28 9.70
CA ASN A 126 -12.52 -4.11 10.03
C ASN A 126 -13.30 -4.76 8.90
N GLU A 127 -14.60 -4.91 9.11
CA GLU A 127 -15.43 -5.64 8.16
C GLU A 127 -15.37 -5.02 6.76
N GLY A 128 -15.41 -3.69 6.69
CA GLY A 128 -15.36 -3.00 5.41
C GLY A 128 -14.04 -3.19 4.68
N ALA A 129 -12.94 -3.06 5.42
CA ALA A 129 -11.62 -3.22 4.83
C ALA A 129 -11.40 -4.63 4.31
N LEU A 130 -11.82 -5.62 5.09
CA LEU A 130 -11.66 -7.02 4.70
C LEU A 130 -12.51 -7.36 3.48
N ARG A 131 -13.73 -6.83 3.44
CA ARG A 131 -14.61 -7.04 2.30
C ARG A 131 -14.05 -6.41 1.04
N LEU A 132 -13.50 -5.22 1.17
CA LEU A 132 -12.90 -4.52 0.03
C LEU A 132 -11.68 -5.26 -0.48
N LEU A 133 -10.85 -5.77 0.41
CA LEU A 133 -9.69 -6.55 0.03
C LEU A 133 -10.09 -7.80 -0.75
N LYS A 134 -11.14 -8.46 -0.29
CA LYS A 134 -11.64 -9.64 -0.96
C LYS A 134 -12.08 -9.30 -2.38
N THR A 135 -12.75 -8.16 -2.56
CA THR A 135 -13.20 -7.71 -3.87
C THR A 135 -12.01 -7.49 -4.80
N VAL A 136 -10.95 -6.88 -4.29
CA VAL A 136 -9.74 -6.64 -5.09
C VAL A 136 -9.12 -7.95 -5.53
N ILE A 137 -9.04 -8.92 -4.62
CA ILE A 137 -8.46 -10.23 -4.96
C ILE A 137 -9.31 -10.94 -5.99
N GLU A 138 -10.63 -10.92 -5.84
CA GLU A 138 -11.54 -11.56 -6.79
C GLU A 138 -11.45 -10.91 -8.17
N SER A 139 -11.38 -9.59 -8.21
CA SER A 139 -11.26 -8.87 -9.46
C SER A 139 -9.97 -9.25 -10.19
N LYS A 140 -8.87 -9.36 -9.45
CA LYS A 140 -7.59 -9.76 -10.01
C LYS A 140 -7.66 -11.19 -10.55
N SER A 141 -8.33 -12.06 -9.81
CA SER A 141 -8.49 -13.46 -10.21
C SER A 141 -9.29 -13.57 -11.49
N GLU A 142 -10.36 -12.80 -11.60
CA GLU A 142 -11.19 -12.79 -12.80
C GLU A 142 -10.44 -12.25 -14.01
N SER A 143 -9.65 -11.23 -13.83
CA SER A 143 -8.85 -10.68 -14.89
C SER A 143 -7.86 -11.70 -15.42
N LYS A 144 -7.24 -12.44 -14.52
CA LYS A 144 -6.30 -13.49 -14.88
C LYS A 144 -7.01 -14.60 -15.65
N ARG A 145 -8.20 -14.97 -15.20
CA ARG A 145 -9.00 -15.99 -15.84
C ARG A 145 -9.39 -15.55 -17.25
N GLY A 146 -9.72 -14.28 -17.39
CA GLY A 146 -10.06 -13.74 -18.68
C GLY A 146 -8.92 -13.79 -19.67
N GLU A 147 -7.73 -13.52 -19.19
CA GLU A 147 -6.54 -13.56 -20.03
C GLU A 147 -6.22 -14.97 -20.52
N SER A 148 -6.50 -15.94 -19.67
CA SER A 148 -6.21 -17.33 -20.00
C SER A 148 -7.46 -18.09 -20.41
N LYS A 149 -8.46 -17.37 -20.84
CA LYS A 149 -9.75 -18.01 -21.16
C LYS A 149 -9.63 -19.03 -22.26
N SER A 150 -8.67 -18.86 -23.13
CA SER A 150 -8.42 -19.90 -24.11
C SER A 150 -8.14 -21.23 -23.41
N GLY A 151 -7.52 -21.14 -22.25
CA GLY A 151 -7.27 -22.28 -21.41
C GLY A 151 -8.46 -22.65 -20.59
N GLY A 152 -9.37 -21.85 -20.53
CA GLY A 152 -10.61 -22.16 -19.91
C GLY A 152 -10.55 -22.66 -18.53
N ILE A 153 -10.35 -22.93 -17.91
CA ILE A 153 -10.66 -23.50 -16.85
C ILE A 153 -10.46 -23.19 -15.59
N ASN A 154 -10.61 -23.28 -15.53
CA ASN A 154 -10.52 -23.15 -14.49
C ASN A 154 -10.53 -23.39 -13.48
N VAL A 155 -10.56 -23.46 -13.14
CA VAL A 155 -10.51 -23.62 -12.20
C VAL A 155 -10.55 -23.60 -11.13
N ASN A 156 -10.72 -23.74 -10.93
CA ASN A 156 -10.75 -23.64 -9.95
C ASN A 156 -10.60 -23.45 -8.97
N ILE A 157 -10.70 -23.12 -8.73
CA ILE A 157 -10.47 -22.64 -7.99
C ILE A 157 -10.54 -22.77 -7.05
N PRO A 158 -10.51 -22.99 -6.73
CA PRO A 158 -10.55 -22.81 -5.81
C PRO A 158 -10.49 -22.37 -4.97
N GLY A 159 -10.56 -22.59 -4.77
CA GLY A 159 -10.36 -22.14 -4.12
C GLY A 159 -10.22 -21.41 -4.04
N GLU A 160 -10.33 -21.54 -4.52
CA GLU A 160 -10.24 -20.96 -4.60
C GLU A 160 -10.57 -20.19 -4.23
N GLY A 161 -10.76 -20.13 -4.26
CA GLY A 161 -10.96 -19.28 -3.95
C GLY A 161 -11.56 -19.19 -3.02
N LYS A 162 -11.71 -19.67 -2.56
CA LYS A 162 -12.09 -19.50 -1.65
C LYS A 162 -11.51 -19.29 -0.62
N GLU A 163 -11.10 -19.27 -0.53
CA GLU A 163 -10.52 -19.05 0.20
C GLU A 163 -10.20 -18.58 0.59
#